data_22d984f7592546d850932cba6817fc2c
#
_entry.id   22d984f7592546d850932cba6817fc2c
#
_cell.length_a   1.000
_cell.length_b   1.000
_cell.length_c   1.000
_cell.angle_alpha   90.00
_cell.angle_beta   90.00
_cell.angle_gamma   90.00
#
_symmetry.space_group_name_H-M   'P 1'
#
loop_
_entity.id
_entity.type
_entity.pdbx_description
1 polymer ?
#
loop_
_entity_poly.entity_id
_entity_poly.type
_entity_poly.pdbx_seq_one_letter_code
_entity_poly.pdbx_strand_id
1 'polypeptide(L)'
;MPLPKEQRYSYADLMDWHNSARYELYDGQPVALVTPSDVHQEISIELATQLHTYLRGKKCKVYTAPFDVRIFEEEGDSPDDVDTVLQPDLLVVCDQNKVDRHGVHGAPDLVIEVLSPSTAQYDRLIKFNLYQRAGVREYWIVDPETRMASVHTLKDGYYFAAAYGEDAAVPVGILDDCTIDLSAVFPEA
;
A
#
# COMPACT_ATOMS: atom_id res chain seq x y z
N MET A 1 -29.68 -0.34 -26.64
CA MET A 1 -29.33 0.95 -26.04
C MET A 1 -27.91 0.81 -25.54
N PRO A 2 -26.91 1.58 -26.02
CA PRO A 2 -25.56 1.50 -25.43
C PRO A 2 -25.67 1.94 -23.97
N LEU A 3 -24.98 1.19 -23.08
CA LEU A 3 -24.85 1.57 -21.68
C LEU A 3 -24.19 2.96 -21.63
N PRO A 4 -24.58 3.84 -20.67
CA PRO A 4 -23.89 5.11 -20.48
C PRO A 4 -22.39 4.82 -20.32
N LYS A 5 -21.53 5.60 -20.99
CA LYS A 5 -20.09 5.56 -20.69
C LYS A 5 -19.94 5.92 -19.22
N GLU A 6 -19.43 5.00 -18.41
CA GLU A 6 -19.05 5.31 -17.03
C GLU A 6 -18.04 6.46 -17.08
N GLN A 7 -18.28 7.49 -16.28
CA GLN A 7 -17.37 8.62 -16.16
C GLN A 7 -16.09 8.10 -15.52
N ARG A 8 -14.96 8.33 -16.18
CA ARG A 8 -13.63 8.00 -15.65
C ARG A 8 -12.93 9.29 -15.24
N TYR A 9 -12.17 9.20 -14.18
CA TYR A 9 -11.42 10.30 -13.61
C TYR A 9 -9.91 10.01 -13.69
N SER A 10 -9.13 11.06 -13.74
CA SER A 10 -7.67 11.03 -13.72
C SER A 10 -7.12 11.52 -12.37
N TYR A 11 -5.82 11.42 -12.19
CA TYR A 11 -5.15 12.02 -11.03
C TYR A 11 -5.28 13.55 -11.03
N ALA A 12 -5.31 14.19 -12.20
CA ALA A 12 -5.58 15.62 -12.31
C ALA A 12 -6.94 15.99 -11.70
N ASP A 13 -8.00 15.21 -12.02
CA ASP A 13 -9.31 15.40 -11.40
C ASP A 13 -9.25 15.23 -9.87
N LEU A 14 -8.54 14.20 -9.39
CA LEU A 14 -8.41 13.91 -7.96
C LEU A 14 -7.74 15.07 -7.21
N MET A 15 -6.70 15.69 -7.79
CA MET A 15 -6.03 16.85 -7.21
C MET A 15 -6.94 18.09 -7.12
N ASP A 16 -7.92 18.21 -8.01
CA ASP A 16 -8.87 19.32 -8.03
C ASP A 16 -10.06 19.12 -7.08
N TRP A 17 -10.19 17.95 -6.47
CA TRP A 17 -11.29 17.70 -5.52
C TRP A 17 -11.03 18.36 -4.17
N HIS A 18 -11.67 19.50 -3.94
CA HIS A 18 -11.53 20.31 -2.72
C HIS A 18 -12.44 19.85 -1.56
N ASN A 19 -12.87 18.59 -1.55
CA ASN A 19 -13.62 18.04 -0.44
C ASN A 19 -12.68 17.42 0.62
N SER A 20 -13.18 17.21 1.83
CA SER A 20 -12.39 16.65 2.94
C SER A 20 -12.23 15.11 2.87
N ALA A 21 -12.84 14.47 1.89
CA ALA A 21 -12.75 13.01 1.72
C ALA A 21 -11.48 12.63 0.94
N ARG A 22 -10.90 11.50 1.32
CA ARG A 22 -9.79 10.88 0.57
C ARG A 22 -10.35 9.84 -0.37
N TYR A 23 -9.70 9.68 -1.51
CA TYR A 23 -10.11 8.73 -2.55
C TYR A 23 -8.90 7.99 -3.08
N GLU A 24 -9.12 6.74 -3.47
CA GLU A 24 -8.27 6.00 -4.39
C GLU A 24 -8.94 5.99 -5.78
N LEU A 25 -8.15 5.82 -6.83
CA LEU A 25 -8.65 5.61 -8.19
C LEU A 25 -8.27 4.20 -8.68
N TYR A 26 -9.25 3.49 -9.20
CA TYR A 26 -9.07 2.17 -9.80
C TYR A 26 -9.55 2.21 -11.25
N ASP A 27 -8.63 2.24 -12.21
CA ASP A 27 -8.95 2.43 -13.64
C ASP A 27 -9.92 3.61 -13.85
N GLY A 28 -9.67 4.75 -13.20
CA GLY A 28 -10.48 5.95 -13.27
C GLY A 28 -11.78 5.91 -12.46
N GLN A 29 -12.03 4.88 -11.67
CA GLN A 29 -13.18 4.80 -10.78
C GLN A 29 -12.79 5.20 -9.34
N PRO A 30 -13.41 6.25 -8.78
CA PRO A 30 -13.06 6.71 -7.45
C PRO A 30 -13.71 5.86 -6.37
N VAL A 31 -12.92 5.51 -5.36
CA VAL A 31 -13.37 4.81 -4.15
C VAL A 31 -13.02 5.68 -2.95
N ALA A 32 -14.03 6.09 -2.20
CA ALA A 32 -13.83 6.89 -1.00
C ALA A 32 -13.21 6.04 0.12
N LEU A 33 -12.17 6.58 0.76
CA LEU A 33 -11.54 5.95 1.92
C LEU A 33 -12.29 6.35 3.20
N VAL A 34 -12.45 5.38 4.09
CA VAL A 34 -13.03 5.59 5.41
C VAL A 34 -11.95 5.91 6.44
N THR A 35 -12.36 6.51 7.56
CA THR A 35 -11.46 6.74 8.69
C THR A 35 -11.07 5.40 9.32
N PRO A 36 -9.77 5.12 9.52
CA PRO A 36 -9.32 3.90 10.15
C PRO A 36 -9.72 3.84 11.64
N SER A 37 -9.83 2.61 12.18
CA SER A 37 -10.05 2.39 13.61
C SER A 37 -8.78 2.66 14.43
N ASP A 38 -8.93 2.70 15.75
CA ASP A 38 -7.81 2.76 16.70
C ASP A 38 -6.87 1.58 16.55
N VAL A 39 -7.37 0.35 16.54
CA VAL A 39 -6.58 -0.87 16.32
C VAL A 39 -5.78 -0.81 15.02
N HIS A 40 -6.41 -0.37 13.93
CA HIS A 40 -5.71 -0.19 12.65
C HIS A 40 -4.57 0.82 12.77
N GLN A 41 -4.78 1.92 13.51
CA GLN A 41 -3.75 2.94 13.71
C GLN A 41 -2.59 2.42 14.59
N GLU A 42 -2.88 1.69 15.67
CA GLU A 42 -1.87 1.09 16.55
C GLU A 42 -0.96 0.13 15.77
N ILE A 43 -1.55 -0.77 14.99
CA ILE A 43 -0.81 -1.70 14.12
C ILE A 43 0.04 -0.94 13.11
N SER A 44 -0.54 0.06 12.44
CA SER A 44 0.18 0.85 11.44
C SER A 44 1.36 1.61 12.03
N ILE A 45 1.21 2.20 13.21
CA ILE A 45 2.27 2.93 13.92
C ILE A 45 3.40 1.98 14.31
N GLU A 46 3.08 0.80 14.85
CA GLU A 46 4.10 -0.15 15.29
C GLU A 46 4.91 -0.70 14.10
N LEU A 47 4.24 -1.09 13.01
CA LEU A 47 4.90 -1.50 11.77
C LEU A 47 5.80 -0.39 11.20
N ALA A 48 5.28 0.85 11.17
CA ALA A 48 6.05 2.02 10.72
C ALA A 48 7.28 2.27 11.62
N THR A 49 7.13 2.12 12.93
CA THR A 49 8.20 2.33 13.92
C THR A 49 9.33 1.33 13.71
N GLN A 50 9.02 0.04 13.58
CA GLN A 50 10.01 -1.00 13.36
C GLN A 50 10.74 -0.79 12.03
N LEU A 51 10.00 -0.56 10.92
CA LEU A 51 10.59 -0.27 9.61
C LEU A 51 11.44 1.02 9.63
N HIS A 52 10.92 2.10 10.20
CA HIS A 52 11.65 3.37 10.27
C HIS A 52 12.94 3.24 11.11
N THR A 53 12.87 2.54 12.23
CA THR A 53 14.03 2.31 13.09
C THR A 53 15.13 1.55 12.35
N TYR A 54 14.74 0.50 11.63
CA TYR A 54 15.66 -0.28 10.80
C TYR A 54 16.25 0.55 9.64
N LEU A 55 15.42 1.34 8.96
CA LEU A 55 15.80 2.10 7.76
C LEU A 55 16.57 3.39 8.05
N ARG A 56 16.70 3.79 9.33
CA ARG A 56 17.42 5.01 9.71
C ARG A 56 18.86 5.00 9.18
N GLY A 57 19.21 6.01 8.40
CA GLY A 57 20.52 6.14 7.78
C GLY A 57 20.75 5.23 6.56
N LYS A 58 19.74 4.48 6.11
CA LYS A 58 19.80 3.62 4.91
C LYS A 58 19.18 4.32 3.68
N LYS A 59 19.36 3.71 2.51
CA LYS A 59 18.88 4.22 1.23
C LYS A 59 17.35 4.20 1.13
N CYS A 60 16.72 3.10 1.56
CA CYS A 60 15.27 2.94 1.49
C CYS A 60 14.59 3.75 2.59
N LYS A 61 13.37 4.21 2.32
CA LYS A 61 12.55 4.96 3.28
C LYS A 61 11.16 4.35 3.36
N VAL A 62 10.58 4.40 4.55
CA VAL A 62 9.17 4.06 4.80
C VAL A 62 8.32 5.31 4.78
N TYR A 63 7.12 5.21 4.22
CA TYR A 63 6.08 6.23 4.21
C TYR A 63 4.78 5.61 4.69
N THR A 64 3.90 6.44 5.26
CA THR A 64 2.58 6.04 5.76
C THR A 64 1.49 6.85 5.07
N ALA A 65 0.27 6.31 5.03
CA ALA A 65 -0.90 7.04 4.56
C ALA A 65 -1.12 8.35 5.36
N PRO A 66 -1.65 9.42 4.72
CA PRO A 66 -1.98 9.50 3.31
C PRO A 66 -0.73 9.80 2.44
N PHE A 67 -0.44 8.96 1.48
CA PHE A 67 0.65 9.16 0.54
C PHE A 67 0.30 8.47 -0.78
N ASP A 68 0.14 9.23 -1.87
CA ASP A 68 -0.36 8.72 -3.13
C ASP A 68 0.67 7.82 -3.81
N VAL A 69 0.22 6.71 -4.37
CA VAL A 69 1.00 5.83 -5.24
C VAL A 69 0.32 5.81 -6.62
N ARG A 70 0.89 6.51 -7.57
CA ARG A 70 0.50 6.53 -8.98
C ARG A 70 1.14 5.33 -9.66
N ILE A 71 0.53 4.16 -9.42
CA ILE A 71 1.21 2.87 -9.52
C ILE A 71 1.65 2.48 -10.93
N PHE A 72 0.97 2.99 -11.97
CA PHE A 72 1.28 2.73 -13.37
C PHE A 72 1.78 3.97 -14.11
N GLU A 73 2.08 5.07 -13.40
CA GLU A 73 2.67 6.26 -14.01
C GLU A 73 4.05 5.95 -14.59
N GLU A 74 4.24 6.28 -15.86
CA GLU A 74 5.49 6.13 -16.60
C GLU A 74 6.18 7.49 -16.79
N GLU A 75 7.44 7.45 -17.20
CA GLU A 75 8.20 8.67 -17.48
C GLU A 75 7.58 9.44 -18.67
N GLY A 76 7.15 10.66 -18.42
CA GLY A 76 6.53 11.53 -19.40
C GLY A 76 5.01 11.62 -19.30
N ASP A 77 4.38 10.80 -18.46
CA ASP A 77 2.95 10.92 -18.21
C ASP A 77 2.63 12.25 -17.52
N SER A 78 1.49 12.83 -17.89
CA SER A 78 0.89 13.94 -17.18
C SER A 78 -0.13 13.41 -16.15
N PRO A 79 -0.55 14.21 -15.15
CA PRO A 79 -1.60 13.80 -14.22
C PRO A 79 -2.92 13.37 -14.88
N ASP A 80 -3.20 13.86 -16.11
CA ASP A 80 -4.39 13.47 -16.88
C ASP A 80 -4.29 12.03 -17.43
N ASP A 81 -3.07 11.49 -17.57
CA ASP A 81 -2.82 10.15 -18.10
C ASP A 81 -2.89 9.07 -16.99
N VAL A 82 -2.87 9.49 -15.72
CA VAL A 82 -2.85 8.59 -14.56
C VAL A 82 -4.28 8.33 -14.07
N ASP A 83 -4.74 7.11 -14.20
CA ASP A 83 -6.11 6.68 -13.82
C ASP A 83 -6.15 5.70 -12.63
N THR A 84 -4.99 5.30 -12.11
CA THR A 84 -4.89 4.36 -10.99
C THR A 84 -3.96 4.91 -9.91
N VAL A 85 -4.57 5.31 -8.78
CA VAL A 85 -3.89 5.94 -7.65
C VAL A 85 -4.34 5.28 -6.36
N LEU A 86 -3.38 4.75 -5.60
CA LEU A 86 -3.62 4.04 -4.35
C LEU A 86 -3.01 4.80 -3.17
N GLN A 87 -3.55 4.60 -1.97
CA GLN A 87 -3.01 5.13 -0.71
C GLN A 87 -2.80 4.01 0.30
N PRO A 88 -1.76 3.17 0.11
CA PRO A 88 -1.49 2.08 1.04
C PRO A 88 -1.17 2.58 2.45
N ASP A 89 -1.49 1.78 3.46
CA ASP A 89 -1.24 2.14 4.85
C ASP A 89 0.25 2.40 5.11
N LEU A 90 1.13 1.53 4.58
CA LEU A 90 2.58 1.72 4.61
C LEU A 90 3.20 1.29 3.27
N LEU A 91 4.29 1.96 2.91
CA LEU A 91 5.12 1.56 1.78
C LEU A 91 6.60 1.84 2.03
N VAL A 92 7.47 1.06 1.39
CA VAL A 92 8.90 1.30 1.38
C VAL A 92 9.35 1.57 -0.05
N VAL A 93 10.15 2.63 -0.23
CA VAL A 93 10.74 3.01 -1.52
C VAL A 93 12.25 3.09 -1.36
N CYS A 94 12.98 2.34 -2.21
CA CYS A 94 14.43 2.31 -2.22
C CYS A 94 15.04 3.23 -3.29
N ASP A 95 14.32 3.48 -4.37
CA ASP A 95 14.70 4.48 -5.37
C ASP A 95 13.98 5.81 -5.09
N GLN A 96 14.71 6.74 -4.46
CA GLN A 96 14.15 8.03 -4.07
C GLN A 96 13.83 8.96 -5.26
N ASN A 97 14.27 8.63 -6.47
CA ASN A 97 13.86 9.37 -7.67
C ASN A 97 12.38 9.16 -8.00
N LYS A 98 11.78 8.07 -7.49
CA LYS A 98 10.34 7.82 -7.61
C LYS A 98 9.48 8.66 -6.67
N VAL A 99 10.07 9.41 -5.75
CA VAL A 99 9.33 10.17 -4.72
C VAL A 99 9.34 11.64 -5.06
N ASP A 100 8.16 12.23 -5.16
CA ASP A 100 7.98 13.67 -5.32
C ASP A 100 7.10 14.26 -4.20
N ARG A 101 6.73 15.55 -4.31
CA ARG A 101 5.89 16.24 -3.33
C ARG A 101 4.44 15.70 -3.24
N HIS A 102 4.02 14.93 -4.23
CA HIS A 102 2.65 14.39 -4.33
C HIS A 102 2.57 12.91 -3.97
N GLY A 103 3.71 12.21 -3.85
CA GLY A 103 3.72 10.79 -3.54
C GLY A 103 4.79 10.01 -4.30
N VAL A 104 4.45 8.81 -4.73
CA VAL A 104 5.33 7.89 -5.47
C VAL A 104 4.78 7.67 -6.86
N HIS A 105 5.64 7.77 -7.87
CA HIS A 105 5.32 7.32 -9.22
C HIS A 105 5.91 5.94 -9.50
N GLY A 106 5.10 5.06 -10.12
CA GLY A 106 5.42 3.65 -10.32
C GLY A 106 5.33 2.82 -9.02
N ALA A 107 5.79 1.57 -9.11
CA ALA A 107 5.69 0.61 -8.02
C ALA A 107 6.68 0.91 -6.88
N PRO A 108 6.24 0.96 -5.60
CA PRO A 108 7.12 0.89 -4.44
C PRO A 108 7.76 -0.51 -4.31
N ASP A 109 8.79 -0.65 -3.46
CA ASP A 109 9.46 -1.93 -3.24
C ASP A 109 8.67 -2.85 -2.31
N LEU A 110 8.03 -2.30 -1.28
CA LEU A 110 7.14 -2.99 -0.33
C LEU A 110 5.87 -2.18 -0.15
N VAL A 111 4.75 -2.87 -0.05
CA VAL A 111 3.46 -2.32 0.40
C VAL A 111 2.92 -3.16 1.54
N ILE A 112 2.35 -2.52 2.55
CA ILE A 112 1.64 -3.16 3.65
C ILE A 112 0.25 -2.53 3.76
N GLU A 113 -0.79 -3.37 3.75
CA GLU A 113 -2.16 -2.99 4.03
C GLU A 113 -2.63 -3.67 5.32
N VAL A 114 -3.20 -2.90 6.22
CA VAL A 114 -3.84 -3.38 7.44
C VAL A 114 -5.33 -3.50 7.18
N LEU A 115 -5.86 -4.70 7.23
CA LEU A 115 -7.25 -4.93 6.86
C LEU A 115 -8.23 -4.22 7.77
N SER A 116 -9.30 -3.72 7.17
CA SER A 116 -10.52 -3.32 7.85
C SER A 116 -11.72 -4.02 7.21
N PRO A 117 -12.87 -4.14 7.90
CA PRO A 117 -14.05 -4.76 7.31
C PRO A 117 -14.52 -4.12 6.00
N SER A 118 -14.23 -2.82 5.82
CA SER A 118 -14.62 -2.05 4.63
C SER A 118 -13.65 -2.20 3.45
N THR A 119 -12.36 -2.51 3.69
CA THR A 119 -11.34 -2.56 2.64
C THR A 119 -10.88 -3.96 2.29
N ALA A 120 -11.14 -4.96 3.15
CA ALA A 120 -10.61 -6.32 3.01
C ALA A 120 -10.81 -6.95 1.62
N GLN A 121 -11.93 -6.69 0.95
CA GLN A 121 -12.16 -7.20 -0.40
C GLN A 121 -11.24 -6.51 -1.42
N TYR A 122 -11.05 -5.20 -1.31
CA TYR A 122 -10.16 -4.44 -2.18
C TYR A 122 -8.71 -4.89 -1.99
N ASP A 123 -8.26 -5.01 -0.75
CA ASP A 123 -6.87 -5.36 -0.42
C ASP A 123 -6.55 -6.79 -0.86
N ARG A 124 -7.46 -7.75 -0.61
CA ARG A 124 -7.24 -9.17 -0.93
C ARG A 124 -7.37 -9.51 -2.41
N LEU A 125 -8.10 -8.74 -3.21
CA LEU A 125 -8.38 -9.05 -4.61
C LEU A 125 -7.92 -7.97 -5.57
N ILE A 126 -8.38 -6.74 -5.41
CA ILE A 126 -8.13 -5.67 -6.39
C ILE A 126 -6.70 -5.18 -6.25
N LYS A 127 -6.31 -4.70 -5.07
CA LYS A 127 -4.95 -4.20 -4.83
C LYS A 127 -3.90 -5.30 -5.00
N PHE A 128 -4.20 -6.53 -4.56
CA PHE A 128 -3.33 -7.68 -4.80
C PHE A 128 -2.94 -7.83 -6.28
N ASN A 129 -3.94 -7.78 -7.19
CA ASN A 129 -3.69 -7.89 -8.62
C ASN A 129 -2.97 -6.66 -9.18
N LEU A 130 -3.31 -5.45 -8.71
CA LEU A 130 -2.64 -4.22 -9.13
C LEU A 130 -1.18 -4.21 -8.72
N TYR A 131 -0.87 -4.52 -7.46
CA TYR A 131 0.50 -4.57 -6.95
C TYR A 131 1.33 -5.66 -7.64
N GLN A 132 0.74 -6.84 -7.89
CA GLN A 132 1.42 -7.90 -8.64
C GLN A 132 1.74 -7.46 -10.08
N ARG A 133 0.76 -6.89 -10.78
CA ARG A 133 0.92 -6.43 -12.17
C ARG A 133 1.93 -5.28 -12.29
N ALA A 134 1.95 -4.38 -11.31
CA ALA A 134 2.89 -3.26 -11.26
C ALA A 134 4.32 -3.67 -10.88
N GLY A 135 4.51 -4.87 -10.35
CA GLY A 135 5.83 -5.36 -9.97
C GLY A 135 6.27 -4.96 -8.56
N VAL A 136 5.33 -4.68 -7.65
CA VAL A 136 5.64 -4.51 -6.22
C VAL A 136 6.28 -5.79 -5.72
N ARG A 137 7.55 -5.69 -5.25
CA ARG A 137 8.37 -6.85 -4.94
C ARG A 137 7.87 -7.65 -3.74
N GLU A 138 7.25 -6.96 -2.78
CA GLU A 138 6.70 -7.58 -1.58
C GLU A 138 5.42 -6.89 -1.16
N TYR A 139 4.35 -7.63 -0.93
CA TYR A 139 3.05 -7.15 -0.50
C TYR A 139 2.58 -7.88 0.76
N TRP A 140 2.32 -7.14 1.82
CA TRP A 140 1.83 -7.67 3.08
C TRP A 140 0.36 -7.32 3.29
N ILE A 141 -0.39 -8.31 3.76
CA ILE A 141 -1.75 -8.13 4.26
C ILE A 141 -1.71 -8.49 5.74
N VAL A 142 -1.92 -7.50 6.60
CA VAL A 142 -1.98 -7.66 8.05
C VAL A 142 -3.43 -7.66 8.49
N ASP A 143 -3.85 -8.74 9.12
CA ASP A 143 -5.25 -8.96 9.53
C ASP A 143 -5.37 -8.85 11.06
N PRO A 144 -6.00 -7.75 11.56
CA PRO A 144 -6.19 -7.55 12.99
C PRO A 144 -7.09 -8.61 13.65
N GLU A 145 -8.06 -9.15 12.90
CA GLU A 145 -9.06 -10.10 13.41
C GLU A 145 -8.43 -11.47 13.69
N THR A 146 -7.61 -11.94 12.75
CA THR A 146 -6.92 -13.24 12.88
C THR A 146 -5.55 -13.12 13.53
N ARG A 147 -5.06 -11.89 13.75
CA ARG A 147 -3.72 -11.57 14.28
C ARG A 147 -2.61 -12.24 13.46
N MET A 148 -2.73 -12.15 12.14
CA MET A 148 -1.81 -12.77 11.19
C MET A 148 -1.32 -11.77 10.15
N ALA A 149 -0.11 -12.00 9.64
CA ALA A 149 0.41 -11.33 8.46
C ALA A 149 0.59 -12.33 7.31
N SER A 150 0.05 -12.01 6.14
CA SER A 150 0.29 -12.74 4.90
C SER A 150 1.28 -11.96 4.05
N VAL A 151 2.47 -12.52 3.83
CA VAL A 151 3.56 -11.93 3.04
C VAL A 151 3.56 -12.54 1.65
N HIS A 152 3.41 -11.70 0.64
CA HIS A 152 3.42 -12.10 -0.77
C HIS A 152 4.68 -11.59 -1.43
N THR A 153 5.57 -12.49 -1.84
CA THR A 153 6.84 -12.16 -2.51
C THR A 153 6.69 -12.39 -4.01
N LEU A 154 7.05 -11.40 -4.81
CA LEU A 154 6.98 -11.47 -6.27
C LEU A 154 8.15 -12.28 -6.83
N LYS A 155 7.84 -13.33 -7.61
CA LYS A 155 8.80 -14.14 -8.36
C LYS A 155 8.21 -14.48 -9.72
N ASP A 156 8.96 -14.22 -10.78
CA ASP A 156 8.56 -14.52 -12.16
C ASP A 156 7.16 -13.99 -12.52
N GLY A 157 6.80 -12.80 -11.98
CA GLY A 157 5.52 -12.14 -12.23
C GLY A 157 4.35 -12.62 -11.37
N TYR A 158 4.57 -13.52 -10.41
CA TYR A 158 3.53 -14.06 -9.53
C TYR A 158 3.88 -13.91 -8.05
N TYR A 159 2.87 -13.69 -7.23
CA TYR A 159 3.02 -13.68 -5.79
C TYR A 159 3.01 -15.09 -5.19
N PHE A 160 4.01 -15.35 -4.36
CA PHE A 160 4.08 -16.54 -3.50
C PHE A 160 3.85 -16.11 -2.05
N ALA A 161 2.87 -16.70 -1.40
CA ALA A 161 2.43 -16.34 -0.07
C ALA A 161 3.05 -17.18 1.03
N ALA A 162 3.42 -16.53 2.13
CA ALA A 162 3.71 -17.15 3.42
C ALA A 162 2.85 -16.47 4.49
N ALA A 163 2.32 -17.24 5.45
CA ALA A 163 1.51 -16.72 6.54
C ALA A 163 2.25 -16.84 7.88
N TYR A 164 2.13 -15.81 8.71
CA TYR A 164 2.80 -15.69 10.00
C TYR A 164 1.79 -15.30 11.08
N GLY A 165 1.81 -16.01 12.20
CA GLY A 165 1.01 -15.68 13.37
C GLY A 165 1.63 -14.57 14.23
N GLU A 166 0.88 -14.13 15.23
CA GLU A 166 1.22 -12.99 16.09
C GLU A 166 2.55 -13.06 16.82
N ASP A 167 3.06 -14.26 17.13
CA ASP A 167 4.34 -14.43 17.82
C ASP A 167 5.54 -14.55 16.87
N ALA A 168 5.34 -14.36 15.57
CA ALA A 168 6.39 -14.58 14.59
C ALA A 168 7.30 -13.37 14.41
N ALA A 169 8.58 -13.65 14.16
CA ALA A 169 9.53 -12.70 13.61
C ALA A 169 9.54 -12.85 12.07
N VAL A 170 9.02 -11.87 11.37
CA VAL A 170 8.77 -11.94 9.91
C VAL A 170 9.90 -11.28 9.16
N PRO A 171 10.65 -12.00 8.31
CA PRO A 171 11.69 -11.39 7.49
C PRO A 171 11.06 -10.49 6.41
N VAL A 172 11.64 -9.30 6.23
CA VAL A 172 11.29 -8.40 5.13
C VAL A 172 12.19 -8.71 3.95
N GLY A 173 11.67 -9.45 2.96
CA GLY A 173 12.48 -10.04 1.89
C GLY A 173 13.19 -9.06 0.97
N ILE A 174 12.72 -7.81 0.91
CA ILE A 174 13.36 -6.75 0.13
C ILE A 174 14.48 -6.01 0.88
N LEU A 175 14.65 -6.27 2.19
CA LEU A 175 15.61 -5.61 3.07
C LEU A 175 16.50 -6.65 3.73
N ASP A 176 17.83 -6.54 3.53
CA ASP A 176 18.80 -7.45 4.14
C ASP A 176 18.73 -7.36 5.67
N ASP A 177 18.65 -8.52 6.35
CA ASP A 177 18.64 -8.64 7.82
C ASP A 177 17.53 -7.84 8.55
N CYS A 178 16.48 -7.42 7.83
CA CYS A 178 15.31 -6.78 8.42
C CYS A 178 14.28 -7.83 8.84
N THR A 179 13.83 -7.72 10.08
CA THR A 179 12.78 -8.59 10.63
C THR A 179 11.78 -7.72 11.39
N ILE A 180 10.49 -7.98 11.18
CA ILE A 180 9.38 -7.37 11.94
C ILE A 180 8.92 -8.35 13.00
N ASP A 181 8.91 -7.91 14.25
CA ASP A 181 8.39 -8.67 15.38
C ASP A 181 6.88 -8.45 15.49
N LEU A 182 6.09 -9.44 15.08
CA LEU A 182 4.63 -9.36 15.13
C LEU A 182 4.09 -9.39 16.57
N SER A 183 4.85 -9.89 17.55
CA SER A 183 4.40 -9.90 18.94
C SER A 183 4.20 -8.50 19.53
N ALA A 184 4.89 -7.50 18.95
CA ALA A 184 4.72 -6.10 19.30
C ALA A 184 3.69 -5.35 18.45
N VAL A 185 3.23 -5.94 17.33
CA VAL A 185 2.40 -5.26 16.34
C VAL A 185 0.94 -5.26 16.73
N PHE A 186 0.43 -6.37 17.25
CA PHE A 186 -0.98 -6.47 17.60
C PHE A 186 -1.23 -5.99 19.03
N PRO A 187 -2.20 -5.06 19.26
CA PRO A 187 -2.52 -4.58 20.60
C PRO A 187 -2.96 -5.73 21.53
N GLU A 188 -2.76 -5.54 22.83
CA GLU A 188 -3.27 -6.48 23.85
C GLU A 188 -4.80 -6.55 23.76
N ALA A 189 -5.36 -7.73 23.99
CA ALA A 189 -6.80 -8.02 23.90
C ALA A 189 -7.59 -7.44 25.08
#